data_161fc6854558eb02bf1ebee9941ee40f
#
_entry.id   161fc6854558eb02bf1ebee9941ee40f
#
_cell.length_a   1.000
_cell.length_b   1.000
_cell.length_c   1.000
_cell.angle_alpha   90.00
_cell.angle_beta   90.00
_cell.angle_gamma   90.00
#
_symmetry.space_group_name_H-M   'P 1'
#
loop_
_entity.id
_entity.type
_entity.pdbx_description
1 polymer ?
#
loop_
_entity_poly.entity_id
_entity_poly.type
_entity_poly.pdbx_seq_one_letter_code
_entity_poly.pdbx_strand_id
1 'polypeptide(L)'
;LFRPNEWGYLVTLQEFVLFLISILTNSLGQFLLKAGAIKLGATAPQGAIAFLLGVLSTPELLLGLMGYGAGAMVYILLLTRVNLSVAGPATALAYVIAVLIGHFGFGEAIPPLRLLGLGFIITGVILVISRP
;
A
#
# COMPACT_ATOMS: atom_id res chain seq x y z
N LEU A 1 16.17 5.83 -19.17
CA LEU A 1 15.27 5.06 -18.40
C LEU A 1 15.50 3.59 -18.50
N PHE A 2 14.98 2.93 -19.50
CA PHE A 2 15.26 1.52 -19.68
C PHE A 2 16.63 1.36 -20.34
N ARG A 3 17.51 0.65 -19.69
CA ARG A 3 18.86 0.46 -20.20
C ARG A 3 19.05 -0.99 -20.60
N PRO A 4 19.38 -1.26 -21.86
CA PRO A 4 19.49 -2.63 -22.33
C PRO A 4 20.50 -3.47 -21.59
N ASN A 5 21.56 -2.86 -21.12
CA ASN A 5 22.60 -3.58 -20.41
C ASN A 5 22.19 -4.01 -19.01
N GLU A 6 21.02 -3.59 -18.58
CA GLU A 6 20.49 -4.00 -17.28
C GLU A 6 19.42 -5.07 -17.41
N TRP A 7 19.36 -5.70 -18.52
CA TRP A 7 18.46 -6.81 -18.71
C TRP A 7 18.79 -7.90 -17.70
N GLY A 8 17.82 -8.54 -17.19
CA GLY A 8 18.02 -9.56 -16.20
C GLY A 8 17.93 -9.04 -14.78
N TYR A 9 18.05 -7.75 -14.62
CA TYR A 9 17.85 -7.13 -13.33
C TYR A 9 16.53 -6.44 -13.35
N LEU A 10 15.68 -6.86 -12.48
CA LEU A 10 14.36 -6.29 -12.42
C LEU A 10 14.39 -4.91 -11.86
N VAL A 11 15.12 -4.76 -10.78
CA VAL A 11 15.25 -3.48 -10.11
C VAL A 11 16.67 -3.39 -9.57
N THR A 12 17.22 -2.18 -9.58
CA THR A 12 18.47 -1.92 -8.91
C THR A 12 18.22 -1.85 -7.42
N LEU A 13 19.30 -1.86 -6.64
CA LEU A 13 19.16 -1.71 -5.20
C LEU A 13 18.43 -0.43 -4.85
N GLN A 14 18.74 0.67 -5.54
CA GLN A 14 18.10 1.95 -5.29
C GLN A 14 16.60 1.90 -5.57
N GLU A 15 16.21 1.26 -6.67
CA GLU A 15 14.80 1.11 -7.00
C GLU A 15 14.08 0.22 -6.00
N PHE A 16 14.73 -0.82 -5.53
CA PHE A 16 14.16 -1.70 -4.53
C PHE A 16 13.93 -0.95 -3.21
N VAL A 17 14.88 -0.11 -2.81
CA VAL A 17 14.75 0.69 -1.60
C VAL A 17 13.58 1.67 -1.74
N LEU A 18 13.46 2.34 -2.90
CA LEU A 18 12.34 3.22 -3.15
C LEU A 18 11.01 2.49 -3.06
N PHE A 19 10.97 1.29 -3.61
CA PHE A 19 9.76 0.48 -3.58
C PHE A 19 9.38 0.12 -2.13
N LEU A 20 10.35 -0.31 -1.34
CA LEU A 20 10.11 -0.63 0.06
C LEU A 20 9.64 0.58 0.86
N ILE A 21 10.27 1.74 0.65
CA ILE A 21 9.86 2.96 1.34
C ILE A 21 8.42 3.30 0.98
N SER A 22 8.08 3.21 -0.30
CA SER A 22 6.73 3.49 -0.75
C SER A 22 5.71 2.55 -0.09
N ILE A 23 6.01 1.25 -0.09
CA ILE A 23 5.10 0.28 0.51
C ILE A 23 4.97 0.47 2.01
N LEU A 24 6.08 0.68 2.71
CA LEU A 24 6.04 0.85 4.15
C LEU A 24 5.29 2.12 4.54
N THR A 25 5.54 3.22 3.84
CA THR A 25 4.86 4.48 4.11
C THR A 25 3.37 4.36 3.82
N ASN A 26 3.04 3.72 2.72
CA ASN A 26 1.65 3.47 2.35
C ASN A 26 0.97 2.58 3.38
N SER A 27 1.65 1.54 3.84
CA SER A 27 1.09 0.61 4.83
C SER A 27 0.87 1.29 6.18
N LEU A 28 1.82 2.13 6.60
CA LEU A 28 1.64 2.91 7.81
C LEU A 28 0.44 3.85 7.66
N GLY A 29 0.32 4.49 6.49
CA GLY A 29 -0.84 5.32 6.21
C GLY A 29 -2.15 4.53 6.30
N GLN A 30 -2.17 3.32 5.76
CA GLN A 30 -3.36 2.48 5.83
C GLN A 30 -3.70 2.11 7.27
N PHE A 31 -2.70 1.81 8.09
CA PHE A 31 -2.92 1.52 9.49
C PHE A 31 -3.59 2.72 10.18
N LEU A 32 -3.04 3.90 9.96
CA LEU A 32 -3.58 5.12 10.57
C LEU A 32 -4.98 5.44 10.04
N LEU A 33 -5.22 5.22 8.76
CA LEU A 33 -6.54 5.43 8.18
C LEU A 33 -7.57 4.49 8.80
N LYS A 34 -7.20 3.23 9.01
CA LYS A 34 -8.12 2.28 9.64
C LYS A 34 -8.38 2.67 11.09
N ALA A 35 -7.33 3.02 11.83
CA ALA A 35 -7.50 3.45 13.21
C ALA A 35 -8.40 4.68 13.32
N GLY A 36 -8.19 5.64 12.43
CA GLY A 36 -9.02 6.84 12.40
C GLY A 36 -10.44 6.57 11.94
N ALA A 37 -10.60 5.64 11.00
CA ALA A 37 -11.94 5.27 10.52
C ALA A 37 -12.75 4.62 11.63
N ILE A 38 -12.12 3.83 12.49
CA ILE A 38 -12.83 3.26 13.64
C ILE A 38 -13.34 4.36 14.56
N LYS A 39 -12.50 5.37 14.84
CA LYS A 39 -12.92 6.50 15.67
C LYS A 39 -14.04 7.29 15.02
N LEU A 40 -13.92 7.57 13.73
CA LEU A 40 -14.92 8.32 13.01
C LEU A 40 -16.24 7.57 12.97
N GLY A 41 -16.20 6.27 12.76
CA GLY A 41 -17.39 5.44 12.74
C GLY A 41 -18.12 5.44 14.07
N ALA A 42 -17.39 5.56 15.18
CA ALA A 42 -17.99 5.59 16.50
C ALA A 42 -18.83 6.86 16.72
N THR A 43 -18.50 7.97 16.04
CA THR A 43 -19.27 9.19 16.14
C THR A 43 -20.46 9.22 15.19
N ALA A 44 -20.53 8.28 14.26
CA ALA A 44 -21.63 8.12 13.30
C ALA A 44 -22.02 9.44 12.63
N PRO A 45 -21.08 10.07 11.89
CA PRO A 45 -21.39 11.36 11.25
C PRO A 45 -22.45 11.16 10.19
N GLN A 46 -23.38 12.11 10.12
CA GLN A 46 -24.47 12.05 9.16
C GLN A 46 -24.30 13.15 8.13
N GLY A 47 -24.35 12.74 6.84
CA GLY A 47 -24.21 13.67 5.75
C GLY A 47 -22.75 13.90 5.37
N ALA A 48 -22.56 14.44 4.16
CA ALA A 48 -21.24 14.62 3.59
C ALA A 48 -20.42 15.65 4.36
N ILE A 49 -21.06 16.74 4.81
CA ILE A 49 -20.33 17.80 5.49
C ILE A 49 -19.88 17.33 6.87
N ALA A 50 -20.74 16.60 7.60
CA ALA A 50 -20.36 16.05 8.89
C ALA A 50 -19.24 15.05 8.75
N PHE A 51 -19.27 14.24 7.70
CA PHE A 51 -18.20 13.28 7.40
C PHE A 51 -16.88 14.00 7.15
N LEU A 52 -16.90 15.03 6.30
CA LEU A 52 -15.67 15.77 5.99
C LEU A 52 -15.11 16.45 7.22
N LEU A 53 -15.94 17.07 8.02
CA LEU A 53 -15.49 17.70 9.26
C LEU A 53 -14.94 16.66 10.23
N GLY A 54 -15.55 15.48 10.27
CA GLY A 54 -15.05 14.37 11.08
C GLY A 54 -13.67 13.92 10.66
N VAL A 55 -13.45 13.78 9.35
CA VAL A 55 -12.14 13.42 8.82
C VAL A 55 -11.10 14.46 9.22
N LEU A 56 -11.42 15.74 9.04
CA LEU A 56 -10.49 16.83 9.34
C LEU A 56 -10.19 16.94 10.83
N SER A 57 -11.09 16.50 11.68
CA SER A 57 -10.89 16.60 13.12
C SER A 57 -10.31 15.33 13.75
N THR A 58 -10.06 14.28 12.98
CA THR A 58 -9.48 13.05 13.47
C THR A 58 -8.00 13.01 13.12
N PRO A 59 -7.09 13.15 14.11
CA PRO A 59 -5.65 13.21 13.81
C PRO A 59 -5.13 11.97 13.09
N GLU A 60 -5.61 10.79 13.43
CA GLU A 60 -5.17 9.56 12.77
C GLU A 60 -5.48 9.58 11.29
N LEU A 61 -6.62 10.13 10.90
CA LEU A 61 -6.99 10.22 9.49
C LEU A 61 -6.11 11.21 8.75
N LEU A 62 -5.81 12.35 9.38
CA LEU A 62 -4.93 13.33 8.76
C LEU A 62 -3.52 12.77 8.58
N LEU A 63 -3.00 12.12 9.62
CA LEU A 63 -1.67 11.51 9.55
C LEU A 63 -1.65 10.38 8.54
N GLY A 64 -2.70 9.58 8.49
CA GLY A 64 -2.82 8.50 7.53
C GLY A 64 -2.83 9.00 6.08
N LEU A 65 -3.56 10.08 5.82
CA LEU A 65 -3.58 10.69 4.49
C LEU A 65 -2.21 11.25 4.13
N MET A 66 -1.52 11.86 5.08
CA MET A 66 -0.17 12.36 4.84
C MET A 66 0.79 11.22 4.51
N GLY A 67 0.70 10.11 5.25
CA GLY A 67 1.52 8.94 4.97
C GLY A 67 1.23 8.36 3.59
N TYR A 68 -0.04 8.30 3.24
CA TYR A 68 -0.44 7.83 1.92
C TYR A 68 0.12 8.74 0.83
N GLY A 69 0.01 10.07 1.03
CA GLY A 69 0.52 11.04 0.08
C GLY A 69 2.04 10.96 -0.06
N ALA A 70 2.74 10.80 1.06
CA ALA A 70 4.19 10.64 1.02
C ALA A 70 4.59 9.37 0.26
N GLY A 71 3.88 8.28 0.51
CA GLY A 71 4.11 7.04 -0.24
C GLY A 71 3.86 7.21 -1.72
N ALA A 72 2.82 7.96 -2.09
CA ALA A 72 2.53 8.23 -3.48
C ALA A 72 3.65 9.04 -4.14
N MET A 73 4.21 10.00 -3.43
CA MET A 73 5.32 10.79 -3.96
C MET A 73 6.55 9.93 -4.21
N VAL A 74 6.87 9.03 -3.28
CA VAL A 74 7.98 8.09 -3.47
C VAL A 74 7.68 7.15 -4.63
N TYR A 75 6.43 6.72 -4.75
CA TYR A 75 6.02 5.85 -5.86
C TYR A 75 6.17 6.56 -7.21
N ILE A 76 5.82 7.84 -7.27
CA ILE A 76 6.03 8.62 -8.49
C ILE A 76 7.51 8.63 -8.85
N LEU A 77 8.37 8.82 -7.87
CA LEU A 77 9.80 8.77 -8.11
C LEU A 77 10.23 7.42 -8.64
N LEU A 78 9.68 6.34 -8.10
CA LEU A 78 9.94 5.00 -8.58
C LEU A 78 9.50 4.83 -10.03
N LEU A 79 8.34 5.37 -10.39
CA LEU A 79 7.80 5.25 -11.75
C LEU A 79 8.67 5.97 -12.78
N THR A 80 9.52 6.90 -12.37
CA THR A 80 10.48 7.51 -13.30
C THR A 80 11.57 6.55 -13.71
N ARG A 81 11.71 5.42 -13.02
CA ARG A 81 12.78 4.45 -13.25
C ARG A 81 12.28 3.09 -13.68
N VAL A 82 11.09 2.71 -13.25
CA VAL A 82 10.54 1.37 -13.45
C VAL A 82 9.26 1.48 -14.26
N ASN A 83 9.06 0.53 -15.17
CA ASN A 83 7.85 0.49 -15.97
C ASN A 83 6.62 0.25 -15.09
N LEU A 84 5.53 0.89 -15.44
CA LEU A 84 4.28 0.70 -14.72
C LEU A 84 3.83 -0.76 -14.77
N SER A 85 4.12 -1.46 -15.86
CA SER A 85 3.72 -2.86 -15.99
C SER A 85 4.41 -3.77 -14.97
N VAL A 86 5.53 -3.31 -14.38
CA VAL A 86 6.19 -4.02 -13.29
C VAL A 86 5.80 -3.41 -11.94
N ALA A 87 5.89 -2.09 -11.84
CA ALA A 87 5.62 -1.42 -10.58
C ALA A 87 4.16 -1.56 -10.15
N GLY A 88 3.23 -1.46 -11.10
CA GLY A 88 1.82 -1.57 -10.78
C GLY A 88 1.45 -2.91 -10.13
N PRO A 89 1.66 -4.03 -10.84
CA PRO A 89 1.38 -5.33 -10.23
C PRO A 89 2.17 -5.60 -8.98
N ALA A 90 3.42 -5.11 -8.89
CA ALA A 90 4.25 -5.32 -7.72
C ALA A 90 3.64 -4.65 -6.48
N THR A 91 2.90 -3.56 -6.65
CA THR A 91 2.24 -2.93 -5.51
C THR A 91 1.15 -3.80 -4.91
N ALA A 92 0.77 -4.88 -5.58
CA ALA A 92 -0.17 -5.83 -4.99
C ALA A 92 0.36 -6.43 -3.69
N LEU A 93 1.67 -6.39 -3.45
CA LEU A 93 2.22 -6.77 -2.15
C LEU A 93 1.65 -5.92 -1.02
N ALA A 94 1.25 -4.70 -1.31
CA ALA A 94 0.62 -3.84 -0.30
C ALA A 94 -0.70 -4.46 0.20
N TYR A 95 -1.39 -5.20 -0.65
CA TYR A 95 -2.62 -5.87 -0.23
C TYR A 95 -2.35 -6.99 0.75
N VAL A 96 -1.25 -7.72 0.56
CA VAL A 96 -0.83 -8.74 1.51
C VAL A 96 -0.52 -8.09 2.86
N ILE A 97 0.22 -7.01 2.83
CA ILE A 97 0.55 -6.27 4.05
C ILE A 97 -0.71 -5.74 4.72
N ALA A 98 -1.65 -5.23 3.92
CA ALA A 98 -2.91 -4.72 4.47
C ALA A 98 -3.69 -5.81 5.21
N VAL A 99 -3.73 -7.02 4.66
CA VAL A 99 -4.41 -8.14 5.33
C VAL A 99 -3.70 -8.50 6.62
N LEU A 100 -2.35 -8.51 6.60
CA LEU A 100 -1.58 -8.80 7.81
C LEU A 100 -1.79 -7.73 8.88
N ILE A 101 -1.82 -6.47 8.48
CA ILE A 101 -2.09 -5.38 9.41
C ILE A 101 -3.50 -5.52 9.99
N GLY A 102 -4.48 -5.84 9.15
CA GLY A 102 -5.84 -6.04 9.63
C GLY A 102 -5.93 -7.15 10.66
N HIS A 103 -5.23 -8.25 10.39
CA HIS A 103 -5.26 -9.39 11.31
C HIS A 103 -4.52 -9.11 12.61
N PHE A 104 -3.26 -8.66 12.51
CA PHE A 104 -2.43 -8.50 13.70
C PHE A 104 -2.67 -7.19 14.43
N GLY A 105 -3.06 -6.14 13.68
CA GLY A 105 -3.28 -4.83 14.29
C GLY A 105 -4.68 -4.61 14.80
N PHE A 106 -5.67 -5.21 14.17
CA PHE A 106 -7.08 -4.96 14.47
C PHE A 106 -7.88 -6.23 14.78
N GLY A 107 -7.22 -7.39 14.82
CA GLY A 107 -7.87 -8.63 15.16
C GLY A 107 -8.84 -9.16 14.11
N GLU A 108 -8.72 -8.72 12.88
CA GLU A 108 -9.60 -9.19 11.82
C GLU A 108 -9.26 -10.63 11.44
N ALA A 109 -10.29 -11.40 11.12
CA ALA A 109 -10.09 -12.80 10.75
C ALA A 109 -9.57 -12.92 9.34
N ILE A 110 -8.74 -13.94 9.10
CA ILE A 110 -8.28 -14.28 7.77
C ILE A 110 -8.86 -15.66 7.42
N PRO A 111 -9.97 -15.71 6.69
CA PRO A 111 -10.55 -17.01 6.29
C PRO A 111 -9.58 -17.78 5.39
N PRO A 112 -9.68 -19.13 5.34
CA PRO A 112 -8.79 -19.92 4.49
C PRO A 112 -8.81 -19.51 3.03
N LEU A 113 -9.98 -19.15 2.51
CA LEU A 113 -10.09 -18.73 1.12
C LEU A 113 -9.29 -17.47 0.86
N ARG A 114 -9.24 -16.56 1.84
CA ARG A 114 -8.44 -15.34 1.71
C ARG A 114 -6.95 -15.67 1.73
N LEU A 115 -6.54 -16.65 2.52
CA LEU A 115 -5.15 -17.10 2.50
C LEU A 115 -4.77 -17.63 1.13
N LEU A 116 -5.66 -18.38 0.50
CA LEU A 116 -5.43 -18.89 -0.85
C LEU A 116 -5.26 -17.73 -1.82
N GLY A 117 -6.12 -16.71 -1.73
CA GLY A 117 -6.02 -15.53 -2.57
C GLY A 117 -4.71 -14.78 -2.36
N LEU A 118 -4.26 -14.66 -1.11
CA LEU A 118 -2.97 -14.04 -0.83
C LEU A 118 -1.83 -14.81 -1.46
N GLY A 119 -1.90 -16.14 -1.43
CA GLY A 119 -0.92 -16.98 -2.10
C GLY A 119 -0.86 -16.71 -3.59
N PHE A 120 -1.99 -16.55 -4.25
CA PHE A 120 -2.04 -16.20 -5.66
C PHE A 120 -1.46 -14.82 -5.92
N ILE A 121 -1.73 -13.85 -5.05
CA ILE A 121 -1.16 -12.51 -5.19
C ILE A 121 0.36 -12.59 -5.13
N ILE A 122 0.90 -13.27 -4.13
CA ILE A 122 2.35 -13.38 -3.96
C ILE A 122 2.97 -14.08 -5.16
N THR A 123 2.36 -15.18 -5.60
CA THR A 123 2.86 -15.91 -6.77
C THR A 123 2.84 -15.02 -8.01
N GLY A 124 1.73 -14.31 -8.22
CA GLY A 124 1.62 -13.42 -9.37
C GLY A 124 2.64 -12.31 -9.35
N VAL A 125 2.90 -11.71 -8.18
CA VAL A 125 3.91 -10.67 -8.06
C VAL A 125 5.29 -11.23 -8.40
N ILE A 126 5.62 -12.40 -7.86
CA ILE A 126 6.90 -13.02 -8.15
C ILE A 126 7.07 -13.23 -9.65
N LEU A 127 6.03 -13.72 -10.32
CA LEU A 127 6.09 -13.94 -11.76
C LEU A 127 6.25 -12.65 -12.55
N VAL A 128 5.58 -11.58 -12.12
CA VAL A 128 5.67 -10.29 -12.80
C VAL A 128 7.04 -9.66 -12.61
N ILE A 129 7.59 -9.75 -11.41
CA ILE A 129 8.89 -9.18 -11.10
C ILE A 129 10.00 -10.01 -11.72
N SER A 130 9.82 -11.30 -11.80
CA SER A 130 10.79 -12.18 -12.44
C SER A 130 10.94 -11.77 -13.90
N ARG A 131 12.16 -11.73 -14.34
CA ARG A 131 12.41 -11.30 -15.68
C ARG A 131 11.93 -12.33 -16.69
N PRO A 132 11.62 -11.88 -17.87
CA PRO A 132 11.16 -12.78 -18.92
C PRO A 132 12.22 -13.77 -19.33
#